data_844705847111765e6cf3b1e6023d5e4e
#
_entry.id   844705847111765e6cf3b1e6023d5e4e
#
_cell.length_a   1.000
_cell.length_b   1.000
_cell.length_c   1.000
_cell.angle_alpha   90.00
_cell.angle_beta   90.00
_cell.angle_gamma   90.00
#
_symmetry.space_group_name_H-M   'P 1'
#
loop_
_entity.id
_entity.type
_entity.pdbx_description
1 polymer ?
#
loop_
_entity_poly.entity_id
_entity_poly.type
_entity_poly.pdbx_seq_one_letter_code
_entity_poly.pdbx_strand_id
1 'polypeptide(L)'
;IFNKELVGNLPFLLKRSGHLLSKMRFVSAQLDGYISNDVWLKNAKHANLMAKKLSDGLVSSNQVNLEYPTEANEVFVKLPKKMVERLNSEEYMISDDELDGKMVRFVTAWNTKTEEVDEFLNAIF
;
A
#
# COMPACT_ATOMS: atom_id res chain seq x y z
N ILE A 1 9.90 7.42 23.88
CA ILE A 1 11.21 8.06 24.10
C ILE A 1 11.97 7.20 25.07
N PHE A 2 13.14 6.71 24.66
CA PHE A 2 13.97 5.83 25.49
C PHE A 2 15.05 6.60 26.27
N ASN A 3 15.37 7.84 25.87
CA ASN A 3 16.31 8.67 26.60
C ASN A 3 15.57 9.54 27.62
N LYS A 4 15.82 9.28 28.90
CA LYS A 4 15.19 9.98 30.03
C LYS A 4 15.59 11.45 30.14
N GLU A 5 16.78 11.84 29.67
CA GLU A 5 17.25 13.21 29.68
C GLU A 5 16.43 14.15 28.79
N LEU A 6 15.80 13.60 27.74
CA LEU A 6 14.94 14.35 26.82
C LEU A 6 13.53 14.59 27.36
N VAL A 7 13.12 13.87 28.40
CA VAL A 7 11.73 13.89 28.89
C VAL A 7 11.37 15.23 29.55
N GLY A 8 12.33 15.90 30.24
CA GLY A 8 12.05 17.08 31.02
C GLY A 8 11.43 18.25 30.24
N ASN A 9 11.87 18.47 29.02
CA ASN A 9 11.37 19.54 28.13
C ASN A 9 10.30 19.08 27.15
N LEU A 10 10.02 17.80 27.06
CA LEU A 10 9.10 17.23 26.09
C LEU A 10 7.69 17.82 26.14
N PRO A 11 7.05 18.03 27.30
CA PRO A 11 5.69 18.60 27.36
C PRO A 11 5.63 20.01 26.76
N PHE A 12 6.66 20.81 26.93
CA PHE A 12 6.76 22.16 26.37
C PHE A 12 6.98 22.10 24.84
N LEU A 13 7.83 21.20 24.39
CA LEU A 13 8.07 20.98 22.95
C LEU A 13 6.81 20.49 22.24
N LEU A 14 6.09 19.52 22.82
CA LEU A 14 4.83 19.02 22.27
C LEU A 14 3.79 20.13 22.12
N LYS A 15 3.65 20.97 23.15
CA LYS A 15 2.72 22.09 23.11
C LYS A 15 3.13 23.15 22.09
N ARG A 16 4.41 23.51 22.05
CA ARG A 16 4.97 24.51 21.13
C ARG A 16 4.86 24.07 19.66
N SER A 17 5.05 22.79 19.38
CA SER A 17 5.00 22.23 18.03
C SER A 17 3.58 21.85 17.55
N GLY A 18 2.55 22.17 18.36
CA GLY A 18 1.15 21.88 18.00
C GLY A 18 0.74 20.41 18.11
N HIS A 19 1.59 19.55 18.72
CA HIS A 19 1.27 18.13 18.91
C HIS A 19 0.39 17.82 20.11
N LEU A 20 -0.03 18.83 20.85
CA LEU A 20 -1.00 18.69 21.93
C LEU A 20 -2.41 19.01 21.42
N LEU A 21 -3.03 18.01 20.80
CA LEU A 21 -4.37 18.14 20.24
C LEU A 21 -5.43 18.20 21.34
N SER A 22 -6.41 19.12 21.17
CA SER A 22 -7.62 19.07 21.99
C SER A 22 -8.42 17.78 21.68
N LYS A 23 -9.11 17.24 22.68
CA LYS A 23 -9.93 16.04 22.51
C LYS A 23 -9.15 14.82 21.99
N MET A 24 -7.93 14.63 22.48
CA MET A 24 -7.02 13.52 22.11
C MET A 24 -7.70 12.15 22.20
N ARG A 25 -8.74 12.01 23.01
CA ARG A 25 -9.53 10.77 23.15
C ARG A 25 -10.06 10.23 21.81
N PHE A 26 -10.39 11.10 20.85
CA PHE A 26 -10.85 10.65 19.54
C PHE A 26 -9.73 10.03 18.70
N VAL A 27 -8.52 10.57 18.81
CA VAL A 27 -7.33 10.01 18.17
C VAL A 27 -6.95 8.69 18.85
N SER A 28 -6.94 8.68 20.19
CA SER A 28 -6.62 7.47 20.97
C SER A 28 -7.61 6.34 20.72
N ALA A 29 -8.91 6.65 20.60
CA ALA A 29 -9.93 5.65 20.31
C ALA A 29 -9.77 5.01 18.92
N GLN A 30 -9.32 5.77 17.91
CA GLN A 30 -9.01 5.21 16.59
C GLN A 30 -7.81 4.25 16.67
N LEU A 31 -6.76 4.64 17.38
CA LEU A 31 -5.58 3.80 17.57
C LEU A 31 -5.94 2.54 18.37
N ASP A 32 -6.69 2.69 19.45
CA ASP A 32 -7.17 1.56 20.28
C ASP A 32 -8.01 0.60 19.44
N GLY A 33 -8.98 1.11 18.68
CA GLY A 33 -9.81 0.28 17.80
C GLY A 33 -9.00 -0.44 16.70
N TYR A 34 -7.92 0.18 16.20
CA TYR A 34 -7.07 -0.40 15.19
C TYR A 34 -6.15 -1.52 15.74
N ILE A 35 -5.62 -1.33 16.96
CA ILE A 35 -4.75 -2.31 17.62
C ILE A 35 -5.58 -3.45 18.24
N SER A 36 -6.76 -3.15 18.80
CA SER A 36 -7.60 -4.13 19.46
C SER A 36 -8.07 -5.23 18.52
N ASN A 37 -8.18 -6.46 19.06
CA ASN A 37 -8.66 -7.64 18.34
C ASN A 37 -7.86 -7.98 17.05
N ASP A 38 -6.60 -7.58 17.00
CA ASP A 38 -5.71 -7.81 15.86
C ASP A 38 -6.23 -7.24 14.52
N VAL A 39 -7.02 -6.17 14.54
CA VAL A 39 -7.56 -5.56 13.31
C VAL A 39 -6.45 -5.15 12.37
N TRP A 40 -5.42 -4.46 12.87
CA TRP A 40 -4.25 -4.08 12.07
C TRP A 40 -3.56 -5.27 11.40
N LEU A 41 -3.44 -6.39 12.12
CA LEU A 41 -2.78 -7.60 11.62
C LEU A 41 -3.63 -8.33 10.58
N LYS A 42 -4.96 -8.39 10.79
CA LYS A 42 -5.90 -8.96 9.81
C LYS A 42 -5.88 -8.16 8.52
N ASN A 43 -5.92 -6.83 8.64
CA ASN A 43 -5.87 -5.91 7.50
C ASN A 43 -4.54 -6.05 6.71
N ALA A 44 -3.40 -6.09 7.40
CA ALA A 44 -2.10 -6.26 6.77
C ALA A 44 -1.98 -7.62 6.08
N LYS A 45 -2.40 -8.71 6.73
CA LYS A 45 -2.39 -10.05 6.14
C LYS A 45 -3.24 -10.12 4.87
N HIS A 46 -4.42 -9.50 4.88
CA HIS A 46 -5.29 -9.47 3.71
C HIS A 46 -4.65 -8.68 2.57
N ALA A 47 -4.15 -7.47 2.85
CA ALA A 47 -3.47 -6.67 1.85
C ALA A 47 -2.28 -7.41 1.22
N ASN A 48 -1.43 -8.04 2.03
CA ASN A 48 -0.30 -8.83 1.54
C ASN A 48 -0.74 -10.04 0.71
N LEU A 49 -1.85 -10.70 1.08
CA LEU A 49 -2.41 -11.82 0.32
C LEU A 49 -2.87 -11.36 -1.07
N MET A 50 -3.51 -10.20 -1.17
CA MET A 50 -3.93 -9.62 -2.45
C MET A 50 -2.74 -9.23 -3.32
N ALA A 51 -1.68 -8.66 -2.72
CA ALA A 51 -0.44 -8.36 -3.44
C ALA A 51 0.23 -9.63 -3.98
N LYS A 52 0.26 -10.68 -3.16
CA LYS A 52 0.79 -11.97 -3.61
C LYS A 52 -0.03 -12.56 -4.76
N LYS A 53 -1.35 -12.54 -4.68
CA LYS A 53 -2.23 -12.99 -5.77
C LYS A 53 -1.97 -12.20 -7.05
N LEU A 54 -1.85 -10.87 -6.95
CA LEU A 54 -1.54 -10.01 -8.08
C LEU A 54 -0.18 -10.36 -8.69
N SER A 55 0.86 -10.47 -7.88
CA SER A 55 2.21 -10.78 -8.35
C SER A 55 2.30 -12.17 -9.00
N ASP A 56 1.68 -13.18 -8.40
CA ASP A 56 1.64 -14.53 -8.95
C ASP A 56 0.89 -14.55 -10.31
N GLY A 57 -0.22 -13.81 -10.44
CA GLY A 57 -0.96 -13.65 -11.68
C GLY A 57 -0.15 -12.95 -12.78
N LEU A 58 0.56 -11.88 -12.44
CA LEU A 58 1.41 -11.15 -13.39
C LEU A 58 2.55 -12.04 -13.92
N VAL A 59 3.22 -12.78 -13.05
CA VAL A 59 4.33 -13.67 -13.43
C VAL A 59 3.85 -14.87 -14.25
N SER A 60 2.67 -15.41 -13.94
CA SER A 60 2.13 -16.59 -14.63
C SER A 60 1.91 -16.39 -16.14
N SER A 61 1.77 -15.15 -16.59
CA SER A 61 1.63 -14.81 -18.00
C SER A 61 2.92 -14.96 -18.82
N ASN A 62 4.08 -15.06 -18.16
CA ASN A 62 5.42 -15.00 -18.76
C ASN A 62 5.71 -13.72 -19.57
N GLN A 63 4.90 -12.67 -19.44
CA GLN A 63 5.06 -11.40 -20.14
C GLN A 63 5.60 -10.29 -19.23
N VAL A 64 5.51 -10.47 -17.91
CA VAL A 64 5.92 -9.50 -16.88
C VAL A 64 6.84 -10.17 -15.88
N ASN A 65 7.90 -9.46 -15.51
CA ASN A 65 8.79 -9.87 -14.43
C ASN A 65 8.71 -8.89 -13.27
N LEU A 66 8.75 -9.41 -12.06
CA LEU A 66 8.84 -8.57 -10.86
C LEU A 66 10.24 -7.96 -10.78
N GLU A 67 10.33 -6.68 -10.44
CA GLU A 67 11.60 -6.00 -10.16
C GLU A 67 12.15 -6.36 -8.76
N TYR A 68 11.23 -6.62 -7.83
CA TYR A 68 11.55 -7.04 -6.45
C TYR A 68 10.60 -8.15 -5.99
N PRO A 69 11.02 -9.01 -5.05
CA PRO A 69 10.12 -9.95 -4.39
C PRO A 69 8.96 -9.23 -3.71
N THR A 70 7.75 -9.79 -3.79
CA THR A 70 6.57 -9.24 -3.12
C THR A 70 6.56 -9.69 -1.65
N GLU A 71 7.05 -8.84 -0.75
CA GLU A 71 7.17 -9.14 0.69
C GLU A 71 6.09 -8.46 1.55
N ALA A 72 5.38 -7.49 0.98
CA ALA A 72 4.32 -6.72 1.63
C ALA A 72 3.14 -6.52 0.66
N ASN A 73 2.42 -5.41 0.79
CA ASN A 73 1.28 -5.07 -0.03
C ASN A 73 1.62 -4.25 -1.29
N GLU A 74 2.88 -4.27 -1.70
CA GLU A 74 3.37 -3.56 -2.90
C GLU A 74 3.95 -4.54 -3.91
N VAL A 75 3.63 -4.33 -5.18
CA VAL A 75 4.13 -5.12 -6.32
C VAL A 75 4.82 -4.19 -7.29
N PHE A 76 6.10 -4.44 -7.54
CA PHE A 76 6.94 -3.62 -8.42
C PHE A 76 7.24 -4.36 -9.71
N VAL A 77 6.84 -3.78 -10.84
CA VAL A 77 6.98 -4.39 -12.17
C VAL A 77 7.40 -3.37 -13.22
N LYS A 78 8.03 -3.85 -14.28
CA LYS A 78 8.13 -3.12 -15.54
C LYS A 78 7.11 -3.66 -16.52
N LEU A 79 6.19 -2.81 -16.94
CA LEU A 79 5.17 -3.16 -17.90
C LEU A 79 5.59 -2.81 -19.32
N PRO A 80 5.38 -3.71 -20.31
CA PRO A 80 5.46 -3.37 -21.72
C PRO A 80 4.48 -2.23 -22.05
N LYS A 81 4.90 -1.31 -22.93
CA LYS A 81 4.08 -0.15 -23.33
C LYS A 81 2.67 -0.51 -23.77
N LYS A 82 2.51 -1.60 -24.50
CA LYS A 82 1.19 -2.09 -24.94
C LYS A 82 0.24 -2.45 -23.77
N MET A 83 0.78 -2.96 -22.66
CA MET A 83 -0.02 -3.27 -21.47
C MET A 83 -0.46 -2.00 -20.77
N VAL A 84 0.40 -1.00 -20.71
CA VAL A 84 0.05 0.30 -20.11
C VAL A 84 -1.02 1.01 -20.96
N GLU A 85 -0.87 1.01 -22.28
CA GLU A 85 -1.89 1.56 -23.20
C GLU A 85 -3.23 0.85 -23.05
N ARG A 86 -3.23 -0.47 -22.88
CA ARG A 86 -4.43 -1.26 -22.64
C ARG A 86 -5.06 -0.92 -21.29
N LEU A 87 -4.30 -0.87 -20.21
CA LEU A 87 -4.82 -0.49 -18.90
C LEU A 87 -5.43 0.91 -18.90
N ASN A 88 -4.79 1.88 -19.56
CA ASN A 88 -5.34 3.23 -19.68
C ASN A 88 -6.63 3.27 -20.51
N SER A 89 -6.82 2.36 -21.48
CA SER A 89 -8.08 2.24 -22.22
C SER A 89 -9.22 1.62 -21.41
N GLU A 90 -8.89 0.85 -20.37
CA GLU A 90 -9.82 0.25 -19.40
C GLU A 90 -9.99 1.10 -18.14
N GLU A 91 -9.67 2.41 -18.22
CA GLU A 91 -9.79 3.40 -17.14
C GLU A 91 -8.85 3.19 -15.93
N TYR A 92 -7.87 2.28 -16.01
CA TYR A 92 -6.78 2.21 -15.03
C TYR A 92 -5.75 3.30 -15.35
N MET A 93 -5.70 4.33 -14.53
CA MET A 93 -4.77 5.45 -14.75
C MET A 93 -3.34 5.07 -14.31
N ILE A 94 -2.51 4.66 -15.27
CA ILE A 94 -1.06 4.55 -15.10
C ILE A 94 -0.43 5.86 -15.57
N SER A 95 0.35 6.52 -14.73
CA SER A 95 0.89 7.83 -15.06
C SER A 95 1.91 7.77 -16.21
N ASP A 96 1.93 8.79 -17.06
CA ASP A 96 2.86 8.88 -18.21
C ASP A 96 4.33 8.89 -17.79
N ASP A 97 4.65 9.35 -16.58
CA ASP A 97 6.00 9.29 -16.01
C ASP A 97 6.49 7.86 -15.75
N GLU A 98 5.58 6.90 -15.72
CA GLU A 98 5.85 5.46 -15.56
C GLU A 98 5.98 4.74 -16.91
N LEU A 99 5.66 5.41 -18.04
CA LEU A 99 5.55 4.80 -19.39
C LEU A 99 6.86 4.50 -20.09
N ASP A 100 7.98 5.10 -19.69
CA ASP A 100 9.24 5.00 -20.43
C ASP A 100 10.15 3.84 -19.93
N GLY A 101 9.55 2.66 -19.71
CA GLY A 101 10.23 1.49 -19.17
C GLY A 101 10.60 1.63 -17.70
N LYS A 102 10.00 2.60 -17.02
CA LYS A 102 10.13 2.81 -15.59
C LYS A 102 9.32 1.76 -14.81
N MET A 103 9.71 1.59 -13.59
CA MET A 103 9.06 0.67 -12.67
C MET A 103 7.70 1.21 -12.23
N VAL A 104 6.66 0.41 -12.41
CA VAL A 104 5.31 0.66 -11.90
C VAL A 104 5.16 0.00 -10.53
N ARG A 105 4.53 0.69 -9.60
CA ARG A 105 4.19 0.17 -8.29
C ARG A 105 2.68 0.02 -8.14
N PHE A 106 2.23 -1.20 -7.96
CA PHE A 106 0.86 -1.48 -7.55
C PHE A 106 0.78 -1.68 -6.03
N VAL A 107 -0.27 -1.16 -5.42
CA VAL A 107 -0.48 -1.23 -3.97
C VAL A 107 -1.86 -1.81 -3.72
N THR A 108 -1.91 -2.89 -2.94
CA THR A 108 -3.15 -3.47 -2.45
C THR A 108 -3.48 -2.96 -1.04
N ALA A 109 -4.74 -2.99 -0.68
CA ALA A 109 -5.25 -2.46 0.57
C ALA A 109 -6.02 -3.51 1.36
N TRP A 110 -6.37 -3.17 2.58
CA TRP A 110 -7.16 -4.01 3.48
C TRP A 110 -8.56 -4.33 2.93
N ASN A 111 -9.07 -3.54 2.01
CA ASN A 111 -10.38 -3.70 1.39
C ASN A 111 -10.32 -4.12 -0.09
N THR A 112 -9.12 -4.37 -0.64
CA THR A 112 -8.96 -4.92 -1.99
C THR A 112 -9.63 -6.29 -2.07
N LYS A 113 -10.52 -6.49 -3.03
CA LYS A 113 -11.23 -7.76 -3.21
C LYS A 113 -10.48 -8.68 -4.16
N THR A 114 -10.71 -9.96 -3.99
CA THR A 114 -10.15 -11.00 -4.88
C THR A 114 -10.59 -10.78 -6.33
N GLU A 115 -11.86 -10.41 -6.52
CA GLU A 115 -12.48 -10.16 -7.82
C GLU A 115 -11.84 -8.97 -8.52
N GLU A 116 -11.52 -7.89 -7.79
CA GLU A 116 -10.84 -6.70 -8.32
C GLU A 116 -9.42 -7.04 -8.83
N VAL A 117 -8.72 -7.93 -8.14
CA VAL A 117 -7.41 -8.43 -8.61
C VAL A 117 -7.56 -9.27 -9.88
N ASP A 118 -8.59 -10.13 -9.95
CA ASP A 118 -8.86 -10.96 -11.12
C ASP A 118 -9.28 -10.11 -12.34
N GLU A 119 -10.14 -9.11 -12.12
CA GLU A 119 -10.54 -8.15 -13.15
C GLU A 119 -9.33 -7.36 -13.69
N PHE A 120 -8.47 -6.88 -12.80
CA PHE A 120 -7.23 -6.19 -13.19
C PHE A 120 -6.32 -7.09 -14.01
N LEU A 121 -6.11 -8.35 -13.59
CA LEU A 121 -5.29 -9.31 -14.34
C LEU A 121 -5.89 -9.61 -15.72
N ASN A 122 -7.21 -9.70 -15.85
CA ASN A 122 -7.87 -9.87 -17.13
C ASN A 122 -7.75 -8.61 -18.02
N ALA A 123 -7.76 -7.43 -17.42
CA ALA A 123 -7.59 -6.17 -18.15
C ALA A 123 -6.18 -6.00 -18.69
N ILE A 124 -5.14 -6.48 -18.00
CA ILE A 124 -3.75 -6.31 -18.40
C ILE A 124 -3.34 -7.30 -19.49
N PHE A 125 -3.95 -8.49 -19.57
CA PHE A 125 -3.65 -9.56 -20.55
C PHE A 125 -4.75 -9.72 -21.60
#